data_4edf31a6a0e6ece9dcabb0369e9df633
#
_entry.id   4edf31a6a0e6ece9dcabb0369e9df633
#
_cell.length_a   1.000
_cell.length_b   1.000
_cell.length_c   1.000
_cell.angle_alpha   90.00
_cell.angle_beta   90.00
_cell.angle_gamma   90.00
#
_symmetry.space_group_name_H-M   'P 1'
#
loop_
_entity.id
_entity.type
_entity.pdbx_description
1 polymer ?
#
loop_
_entity_poly.entity_id
_entity_poly.type
_entity_poly.pdbx_seq_one_letter_code
_entity_poly.pdbx_strand_id
1 'polypeptide(L)'
;MSPSSALAYNILNIGVIFPWVYIGTIFLYPDASVWGGIVICGIFTAFLAVVYAGLASAMPRTGGDYVFQSRTLRPWFGFATVAMMIITFFMQWQALAGWLTSILGMYPLVTGLGVTMNNATLISWGAWFATPWGITITSWVFSTIAALVLIKSFRWFVQIQWVMWYGFLLSFFLMVVLFFLTPTATFIARYDHAAPLISGAAPGAYQGVLPAAIAGGFTPATGVTFASTLLVVPVALTSLGWVGYAQEQAGE
;
A
#
# COMPACT_ATOMS: atom_id res chain seq x y z
N MET A 1 22.29 5.34 -8.10
CA MET A 1 21.34 4.19 -8.05
C MET A 1 21.28 3.52 -9.42
N SER A 2 21.26 2.17 -9.52
CA SER A 2 21.06 1.49 -10.81
C SER A 2 19.59 1.59 -11.27
N PRO A 3 19.29 1.50 -12.58
CA PRO A 3 17.89 1.51 -13.06
C PRO A 3 17.01 0.43 -12.41
N SER A 4 17.56 -0.75 -12.16
CA SER A 4 16.85 -1.83 -11.47
C SER A 4 16.57 -1.52 -10.01
N SER A 5 17.50 -0.88 -9.30
CA SER A 5 17.27 -0.42 -7.92
C SER A 5 16.23 0.70 -7.86
N ALA A 6 16.23 1.61 -8.84
CA ALA A 6 15.23 2.66 -8.95
C ALA A 6 13.82 2.09 -9.20
N LEU A 7 13.71 1.07 -10.07
CA LEU A 7 12.45 0.37 -10.31
C LEU A 7 11.95 -0.34 -9.05
N ALA A 8 12.81 -1.10 -8.37
CA ALA A 8 12.46 -1.79 -7.12
C ALA A 8 12.02 -0.79 -6.03
N TYR A 9 12.72 0.32 -5.90
CA TYR A 9 12.38 1.40 -4.99
C TYR A 9 10.99 1.99 -5.27
N ASN A 10 10.70 2.33 -6.53
CA ASN A 10 9.39 2.86 -6.89
C ASN A 10 8.26 1.86 -6.59
N ILE A 11 8.40 0.61 -6.98
CA ILE A 11 7.35 -0.39 -6.79
C ILE A 11 7.14 -0.70 -5.31
N LEU A 12 8.21 -0.84 -4.52
CA LEU A 12 8.10 -1.10 -3.08
C LEU A 12 7.46 0.07 -2.33
N ASN A 13 7.76 1.30 -2.73
CA ASN A 13 7.19 2.48 -2.12
C ASN A 13 5.66 2.56 -2.29
N ILE A 14 5.16 2.04 -3.41
CA ILE A 14 3.75 2.04 -3.78
C ILE A 14 3.05 0.74 -3.37
N GLY A 15 3.76 -0.39 -3.46
CA GLY A 15 3.18 -1.74 -3.54
C GLY A 15 2.29 -2.18 -2.38
N VAL A 16 2.55 -1.71 -1.17
CA VAL A 16 1.81 -2.16 0.03
C VAL A 16 0.43 -1.50 0.15
N ILE A 17 0.24 -0.33 -0.45
CA ILE A 17 -0.98 0.47 -0.31
C ILE A 17 -2.06 0.04 -1.31
N PHE A 18 -1.65 -0.50 -2.44
CA PHE A 18 -2.54 -0.83 -3.55
C PHE A 18 -3.74 -1.72 -3.22
N PRO A 19 -3.57 -2.91 -2.61
CA PRO A 19 -4.70 -3.80 -2.38
C PRO A 19 -5.75 -3.15 -1.49
N TRP A 20 -5.31 -2.43 -0.46
CA TRP A 20 -6.21 -1.81 0.52
C TRP A 20 -7.03 -0.67 -0.09
N VAL A 21 -6.40 0.19 -0.88
CA VAL A 21 -7.09 1.30 -1.56
C VAL A 21 -8.14 0.77 -2.52
N TYR A 22 -7.83 -0.26 -3.30
CA TYR A 22 -8.78 -0.81 -4.28
C TYR A 22 -9.91 -1.62 -3.65
N ILE A 23 -9.67 -2.31 -2.54
CA ILE A 23 -10.75 -2.97 -1.78
C ILE A 23 -11.75 -1.92 -1.27
N GLY A 24 -11.27 -0.82 -0.69
CA GLY A 24 -12.14 0.28 -0.25
C GLY A 24 -12.92 0.93 -1.40
N THR A 25 -12.32 1.00 -2.58
CA THR A 25 -12.96 1.57 -3.78
C THR A 25 -14.19 0.79 -4.22
N ILE A 26 -14.18 -0.55 -4.11
CA ILE A 26 -15.34 -1.39 -4.46
C ILE A 26 -16.54 -1.07 -3.57
N PHE A 27 -16.30 -0.75 -2.30
CA PHE A 27 -17.36 -0.36 -1.37
C PHE A 27 -17.93 1.01 -1.71
N LEU A 28 -17.07 1.98 -2.04
CA LEU A 28 -17.48 3.37 -2.32
C LEU A 28 -18.14 3.54 -3.69
N TYR A 29 -17.69 2.79 -4.67
CA TYR A 29 -18.14 2.89 -6.07
C TYR A 29 -18.46 1.50 -6.63
N PRO A 30 -19.55 0.86 -6.19
CA PRO A 30 -19.89 -0.52 -6.58
C PRO A 30 -20.11 -0.69 -8.08
N ASP A 31 -20.63 0.34 -8.76
CA ASP A 31 -20.88 0.33 -10.23
C ASP A 31 -19.66 0.79 -11.05
N ALA A 32 -18.48 0.85 -10.47
CA ALA A 32 -17.26 1.25 -11.15
C ALA A 32 -16.43 0.04 -11.59
N SER A 33 -15.86 0.13 -12.79
CA SER A 33 -14.77 -0.75 -13.19
C SER A 33 -13.45 -0.27 -12.56
N VAL A 34 -13.02 -0.90 -11.49
CA VAL A 34 -11.72 -0.58 -10.85
C VAL A 34 -10.58 -0.75 -11.87
N TRP A 35 -10.60 -1.83 -12.64
CA TRP A 35 -9.65 -2.07 -13.72
C TRP A 35 -9.67 -0.95 -14.77
N GLY A 36 -10.85 -0.53 -15.23
CA GLY A 36 -11.01 0.57 -16.18
C GLY A 36 -10.42 1.88 -15.65
N GLY A 37 -10.69 2.21 -14.38
CA GLY A 37 -10.13 3.39 -13.72
C GLY A 37 -8.61 3.36 -13.62
N ILE A 38 -8.01 2.19 -13.31
CA ILE A 38 -6.56 2.01 -13.28
C ILE A 38 -5.94 2.23 -14.66
N VAL A 39 -6.53 1.67 -15.73
CA VAL A 39 -6.02 1.82 -17.09
C VAL A 39 -6.07 3.28 -17.54
N ILE A 40 -7.19 3.96 -17.31
CA ILE A 40 -7.34 5.39 -17.64
C ILE A 40 -6.28 6.21 -16.88
N CYS A 41 -6.15 6.01 -15.58
CA CYS A 41 -5.15 6.69 -14.78
C CYS A 41 -3.72 6.39 -15.26
N GLY A 42 -3.43 5.12 -15.63
CA GLY A 42 -2.13 4.69 -16.14
C GLY A 42 -1.71 5.42 -17.41
N ILE A 43 -2.65 5.72 -18.29
CA ILE A 43 -2.37 6.52 -19.50
C ILE A 43 -1.93 7.94 -19.11
N PHE A 44 -2.64 8.60 -18.20
CA PHE A 44 -2.26 9.95 -17.73
C PHE A 44 -0.93 9.96 -16.98
N THR A 45 -0.69 8.96 -16.13
CA THR A 45 0.56 8.86 -15.37
C THR A 45 1.77 8.52 -16.24
N ALA A 46 1.58 7.89 -17.40
CA ALA A 46 2.65 7.72 -18.39
C ALA A 46 3.20 9.08 -18.89
N PHE A 47 2.31 10.06 -19.15
CA PHE A 47 2.75 11.42 -19.48
C PHE A 47 3.48 12.10 -18.33
N LEU A 48 3.01 11.91 -17.10
CA LEU A 48 3.68 12.40 -15.91
C LEU A 48 5.09 11.81 -15.78
N ALA A 49 5.26 10.51 -16.02
CA ALA A 49 6.56 9.85 -16.02
C ALA A 49 7.56 10.47 -17.02
N VAL A 50 7.09 10.78 -18.24
CA VAL A 50 7.92 11.43 -19.27
C VAL A 50 8.35 12.82 -18.82
N VAL A 51 7.45 13.61 -18.21
CA VAL A 51 7.77 14.95 -17.69
C VAL A 51 8.84 14.86 -16.61
N TYR A 52 8.66 13.97 -15.61
CA TYR A 52 9.64 13.80 -14.54
C TYR A 52 10.98 13.27 -15.05
N ALA A 53 10.98 12.35 -15.99
CA ALA A 53 12.22 11.87 -16.62
C ALA A 53 12.96 13.01 -17.36
N GLY A 54 12.22 13.87 -18.06
CA GLY A 54 12.77 15.07 -18.70
C GLY A 54 13.37 16.05 -17.69
N LEU A 55 12.66 16.35 -16.60
CA LEU A 55 13.14 17.23 -15.54
C LEU A 55 14.38 16.64 -14.84
N ALA A 56 14.38 15.36 -14.52
CA ALA A 56 15.52 14.70 -13.89
C ALA A 56 16.76 14.66 -14.80
N SER A 57 16.58 14.49 -16.11
CA SER A 57 17.70 14.53 -17.07
C SER A 57 18.27 15.94 -17.26
N ALA A 58 17.40 16.95 -17.22
CA ALA A 58 17.83 18.36 -17.35
C ALA A 58 18.43 18.91 -16.06
N MET A 59 17.99 18.43 -14.90
CA MET A 59 18.39 18.91 -13.58
C MET A 59 18.73 17.75 -12.65
N PRO A 60 19.80 16.97 -12.91
CA PRO A 60 20.17 15.78 -12.14
C PRO A 60 20.74 16.18 -10.77
N ARG A 61 19.89 16.54 -9.83
CA ARG A 61 20.25 16.91 -8.47
C ARG A 61 19.31 16.28 -7.45
N THR A 62 19.86 15.91 -6.33
CA THR A 62 19.09 15.51 -5.15
C THR A 62 18.23 16.67 -4.68
N GLY A 63 17.00 16.40 -4.31
CA GLY A 63 16.02 17.41 -3.88
C GLY A 63 14.79 17.52 -4.77
N GLY A 64 14.72 16.70 -5.82
CA GLY A 64 13.53 16.41 -6.62
C GLY A 64 12.63 17.61 -6.90
N ASP A 65 11.40 17.53 -6.44
CA ASP A 65 10.37 18.55 -6.65
C ASP A 65 10.78 19.96 -6.22
N TYR A 66 11.56 20.10 -5.13
CA TYR A 66 12.06 21.42 -4.75
C TYR A 66 12.94 22.01 -5.83
N VAL A 67 13.88 21.24 -6.37
CA VAL A 67 14.81 21.71 -7.41
C VAL A 67 14.04 22.02 -8.69
N PHE A 68 13.12 21.16 -9.09
CA PHE A 68 12.33 21.33 -10.30
C PHE A 68 11.43 22.57 -10.22
N GLN A 69 10.67 22.71 -9.14
CA GLN A 69 9.71 23.81 -8.98
C GLN A 69 10.42 25.16 -8.72
N SER A 70 11.48 25.17 -7.92
CA SER A 70 12.22 26.41 -7.62
C SER A 70 12.93 26.99 -8.85
N ARG A 71 13.33 26.15 -9.80
CA ARG A 71 14.02 26.57 -11.01
C ARG A 71 13.09 26.86 -12.18
N THR A 72 11.97 26.11 -12.30
CA THR A 72 11.01 26.31 -13.37
C THR A 72 10.00 27.42 -13.08
N LEU A 73 9.62 27.58 -11.81
CA LEU A 73 8.67 28.61 -11.38
C LEU A 73 9.38 29.74 -10.62
N ARG A 74 9.49 29.61 -9.31
CA ARG A 74 10.22 30.57 -8.44
C ARG A 74 10.69 29.88 -7.16
N PRO A 75 11.81 30.31 -6.57
CA PRO A 75 12.37 29.68 -5.34
C PRO A 75 11.37 29.65 -4.18
N TRP A 76 10.60 30.71 -3.94
CA TRP A 76 9.63 30.77 -2.86
C TRP A 76 8.48 29.77 -3.06
N PHE A 77 8.05 29.56 -4.31
CA PHE A 77 6.98 28.62 -4.64
C PHE A 77 7.44 27.18 -4.38
N GLY A 78 8.64 26.82 -4.85
CA GLY A 78 9.23 25.52 -4.58
C GLY A 78 9.40 25.27 -3.08
N PHE A 79 9.85 26.26 -2.31
CA PHE A 79 9.95 26.16 -0.85
C PHE A 79 8.60 25.95 -0.18
N ALA A 80 7.59 26.77 -0.51
CA ALA A 80 6.26 26.66 0.08
C ALA A 80 5.61 25.31 -0.20
N THR A 81 5.70 24.81 -1.44
CA THR A 81 5.13 23.52 -1.84
C THR A 81 5.78 22.36 -1.10
N VAL A 82 7.11 22.33 -1.03
CA VAL A 82 7.85 21.27 -0.35
C VAL A 82 7.66 21.34 1.16
N ALA A 83 7.64 22.53 1.77
CA ALA A 83 7.34 22.69 3.19
C ALA A 83 5.94 22.16 3.53
N MET A 84 4.94 22.48 2.70
CA MET A 84 3.58 21.98 2.85
C MET A 84 3.52 20.47 2.68
N MET A 85 4.24 19.92 1.70
CA MET A 85 4.33 18.48 1.45
C MET A 85 4.99 17.75 2.64
N ILE A 86 6.07 18.28 3.22
CA ILE A 86 6.70 17.70 4.41
C ILE A 86 5.74 17.70 5.59
N ILE A 87 5.13 18.85 5.90
CA ILE A 87 4.28 18.99 7.09
C ILE A 87 3.00 18.16 6.98
N THR A 88 2.30 18.21 5.85
CA THR A 88 0.99 17.56 5.71
C THR A 88 1.09 16.12 5.26
N PHE A 89 1.97 15.83 4.33
CA PHE A 89 2.01 14.57 3.62
C PHE A 89 2.97 13.56 4.26
N PHE A 90 4.24 13.92 4.48
CA PHE A 90 5.19 12.95 5.06
C PHE A 90 4.86 12.59 6.51
N MET A 91 4.37 13.52 7.32
CA MET A 91 3.93 13.21 8.69
C MET A 91 2.72 12.27 8.69
N GLN A 92 1.76 12.50 7.81
CA GLN A 92 0.60 11.61 7.65
C GLN A 92 1.01 10.21 7.15
N TRP A 93 1.90 10.15 6.17
CA TRP A 93 2.39 8.88 5.62
C TRP A 93 3.20 8.08 6.61
N GLN A 94 3.99 8.74 7.45
CA GLN A 94 4.75 8.06 8.51
C GLN A 94 3.79 7.38 9.51
N ALA A 95 2.73 8.06 9.91
CA ALA A 95 1.70 7.50 10.78
C ALA A 95 0.97 6.32 10.08
N LEU A 96 0.61 6.50 8.81
CA LEU A 96 -0.05 5.46 8.01
C LEU A 96 0.86 4.24 7.81
N ALA A 97 2.15 4.41 7.52
CA ALA A 97 3.09 3.30 7.36
C ALA A 97 3.19 2.44 8.62
N GLY A 98 3.22 3.07 9.80
CA GLY A 98 3.19 2.36 11.07
C GLY A 98 1.89 1.58 11.29
N TRP A 99 0.75 2.22 10.99
CA TRP A 99 -0.57 1.56 11.06
C TRP A 99 -0.66 0.37 10.10
N LEU A 100 -0.24 0.54 8.84
CA LEU A 100 -0.22 -0.53 7.84
C LEU A 100 0.69 -1.69 8.27
N THR A 101 1.87 -1.40 8.80
CA THR A 101 2.79 -2.43 9.28
C THR A 101 2.17 -3.26 10.40
N SER A 102 1.45 -2.61 11.32
CA SER A 102 0.78 -3.29 12.43
C SER A 102 -0.44 -4.08 11.96
N ILE A 103 -1.38 -3.42 11.26
CA ILE A 103 -2.70 -3.98 10.92
C ILE A 103 -2.64 -4.92 9.71
N LEU A 104 -1.88 -4.60 8.66
CA LEU A 104 -1.79 -5.43 7.46
C LEU A 104 -0.57 -6.36 7.45
N GLY A 105 0.41 -6.11 8.33
CA GLY A 105 1.61 -6.94 8.46
C GLY A 105 1.55 -7.86 9.68
N MET A 106 1.76 -7.29 10.88
CA MET A 106 1.94 -8.09 12.11
C MET A 106 0.67 -8.80 12.57
N TYR A 107 -0.47 -8.11 12.54
CA TYR A 107 -1.74 -8.68 12.95
C TYR A 107 -2.10 -9.95 12.16
N PRO A 108 -2.22 -9.94 10.82
CA PRO A 108 -2.59 -11.14 10.07
C PRO A 108 -1.49 -12.22 10.11
N LEU A 109 -0.21 -11.83 10.17
CA LEU A 109 0.88 -12.79 10.27
C LEU A 109 0.80 -13.61 11.57
N VAL A 110 0.75 -12.93 12.72
CA VAL A 110 0.77 -13.60 14.02
C VAL A 110 -0.55 -14.34 14.28
N THR A 111 -1.69 -13.73 13.93
CA THR A 111 -3.00 -14.37 14.05
C THR A 111 -3.11 -15.59 13.12
N GLY A 112 -2.65 -15.47 11.88
CA GLY A 112 -2.67 -16.57 10.91
C GLY A 112 -1.80 -17.76 11.37
N LEU A 113 -0.62 -17.49 11.93
CA LEU A 113 0.19 -18.52 12.58
C LEU A 113 -0.54 -19.16 13.77
N GLY A 114 -1.21 -18.34 14.59
CA GLY A 114 -2.01 -18.83 15.71
C GLY A 114 -3.14 -19.77 15.28
N VAL A 115 -3.85 -19.43 14.22
CA VAL A 115 -4.91 -20.25 13.64
C VAL A 115 -4.35 -21.56 13.08
N THR A 116 -3.27 -21.50 12.30
CA THR A 116 -2.67 -22.71 11.70
C THR A 116 -2.08 -23.67 12.73
N MET A 117 -1.54 -23.11 13.83
CA MET A 117 -0.97 -23.90 14.92
C MET A 117 -1.99 -24.24 16.03
N ASN A 118 -3.24 -23.81 15.86
CA ASN A 118 -4.29 -23.92 16.88
C ASN A 118 -3.86 -23.39 18.26
N ASN A 119 -3.19 -22.24 18.28
CA ASN A 119 -2.60 -21.65 19.46
C ASN A 119 -3.30 -20.32 19.82
N ALA A 120 -4.13 -20.35 20.86
CA ALA A 120 -4.90 -19.23 21.35
C ALA A 120 -4.00 -18.05 21.83
N THR A 121 -2.81 -18.35 22.38
CA THR A 121 -1.87 -17.31 22.80
C THR A 121 -1.34 -16.51 21.63
N LEU A 122 -0.99 -17.15 20.52
CA LEU A 122 -0.58 -16.45 19.31
C LEU A 122 -1.72 -15.64 18.70
N ILE A 123 -2.95 -16.14 18.73
CA ILE A 123 -4.13 -15.38 18.27
C ILE A 123 -4.29 -14.11 19.11
N SER A 124 -4.18 -14.21 20.44
CA SER A 124 -4.29 -13.04 21.33
C SER A 124 -3.15 -12.04 21.12
N TRP A 125 -1.93 -12.51 20.89
CA TRP A 125 -0.80 -11.65 20.54
C TRP A 125 -1.00 -10.98 19.18
N GLY A 126 -1.54 -11.69 18.21
CA GLY A 126 -1.94 -11.10 16.93
C GLY A 126 -2.93 -9.97 17.14
N ALA A 127 -4.00 -10.22 17.89
CA ALA A 127 -5.02 -9.22 18.20
C ALA A 127 -4.46 -7.96 18.89
N TRP A 128 -3.40 -8.10 19.69
CA TRP A 128 -2.74 -6.96 20.31
C TRP A 128 -2.20 -5.95 19.29
N PHE A 129 -1.68 -6.40 18.14
CA PHE A 129 -1.21 -5.50 17.08
C PHE A 129 -2.30 -4.65 16.46
N ALA A 130 -3.58 -5.02 16.61
CA ALA A 130 -4.72 -4.22 16.20
C ALA A 130 -5.18 -3.20 17.26
N THR A 131 -4.60 -3.21 18.46
CA THR A 131 -4.89 -2.22 19.51
C THR A 131 -4.14 -0.91 19.27
N PRO A 132 -4.62 0.23 19.80
CA PRO A 132 -3.91 1.51 19.71
C PRO A 132 -2.45 1.44 20.19
N TRP A 133 -2.19 0.74 21.29
CA TRP A 133 -0.83 0.54 21.80
C TRP A 133 0.02 -0.35 20.90
N GLY A 134 -0.54 -1.43 20.38
CA GLY A 134 0.14 -2.31 19.43
C GLY A 134 0.55 -1.56 18.17
N ILE A 135 -0.34 -0.74 17.61
CA ILE A 135 -0.06 0.11 16.45
C ILE A 135 1.06 1.12 16.79
N THR A 136 0.96 1.81 17.91
CA THR A 136 1.93 2.84 18.32
C THR A 136 3.33 2.26 18.52
N ILE A 137 3.44 1.17 19.27
CA ILE A 137 4.73 0.54 19.56
C ILE A 137 5.35 -0.05 18.28
N THR A 138 4.54 -0.72 17.46
CA THR A 138 4.99 -1.23 16.16
C THR A 138 5.51 -0.09 15.27
N SER A 139 4.78 1.03 15.20
CA SER A 139 5.18 2.22 14.44
C SER A 139 6.52 2.76 14.93
N TRP A 140 6.71 2.90 16.23
CA TRP A 140 7.98 3.40 16.79
C TRP A 140 9.14 2.47 16.51
N VAL A 141 8.96 1.16 16.69
CA VAL A 141 10.00 0.16 16.47
C VAL A 141 10.45 0.18 15.00
N PHE A 142 9.53 0.07 14.06
CA PHE A 142 9.87 0.04 12.63
C PHE A 142 10.42 1.38 12.12
N SER A 143 9.88 2.51 12.58
CA SER A 143 10.43 3.83 12.24
C SER A 143 11.83 4.03 12.77
N THR A 144 12.10 3.57 14.00
CA THR A 144 13.45 3.62 14.59
C THR A 144 14.43 2.75 13.81
N ILE A 145 14.03 1.52 13.46
CA ILE A 145 14.87 0.63 12.63
C ILE A 145 15.17 1.28 11.28
N ALA A 146 14.16 1.85 10.61
CA ALA A 146 14.33 2.52 9.33
C ALA A 146 15.29 3.72 9.45
N ALA A 147 15.14 4.54 10.48
CA ALA A 147 16.02 5.68 10.74
C ALA A 147 17.48 5.23 10.99
N LEU A 148 17.69 4.20 11.81
CA LEU A 148 19.02 3.66 12.08
C LEU A 148 19.69 3.10 10.83
N VAL A 149 18.94 2.44 9.96
CA VAL A 149 19.43 1.95 8.67
C VAL A 149 19.89 3.09 7.78
N LEU A 150 19.10 4.15 7.67
CA LEU A 150 19.43 5.34 6.86
C LEU A 150 20.64 6.09 7.41
N ILE A 151 20.72 6.28 8.73
CA ILE A 151 21.86 6.94 9.39
C ILE A 151 23.16 6.14 9.17
N LYS A 152 23.06 4.81 9.17
CA LYS A 152 24.24 3.95 9.01
C LYS A 152 24.84 4.05 7.61
N SER A 153 24.06 3.91 6.57
CA SER A 153 24.52 4.04 5.18
C SER A 153 23.39 3.86 4.17
N PHE A 154 23.39 4.66 3.11
CA PHE A 154 22.51 4.47 1.95
C PHE A 154 22.68 3.09 1.29
N ARG A 155 23.89 2.53 1.32
CA ARG A 155 24.14 1.16 0.81
C ARG A 155 23.32 0.10 1.55
N TRP A 156 23.23 0.19 2.89
CA TRP A 156 22.41 -0.71 3.70
C TRP A 156 20.94 -0.58 3.36
N PHE A 157 20.46 0.63 3.18
CA PHE A 157 19.11 0.91 2.76
C PHE A 157 18.78 0.20 1.43
N VAL A 158 19.63 0.36 0.40
CA VAL A 158 19.45 -0.31 -0.90
C VAL A 158 19.50 -1.84 -0.76
N GLN A 159 20.38 -2.40 0.07
CA GLN A 159 20.44 -3.85 0.28
C GLN A 159 19.17 -4.39 0.92
N ILE A 160 18.63 -3.71 1.94
CA ILE A 160 17.36 -4.08 2.58
C ILE A 160 16.21 -3.99 1.58
N GLN A 161 16.18 -2.97 0.73
CA GLN A 161 15.18 -2.88 -0.33
C GLN A 161 15.21 -4.09 -1.28
N TRP A 162 16.39 -4.58 -1.64
CA TRP A 162 16.48 -5.79 -2.46
C TRP A 162 15.92 -7.03 -1.77
N VAL A 163 16.18 -7.21 -0.47
CA VAL A 163 15.57 -8.29 0.31
C VAL A 163 14.04 -8.16 0.33
N MET A 164 13.53 -6.94 0.58
CA MET A 164 12.08 -6.66 0.56
C MET A 164 11.47 -6.90 -0.83
N TRP A 165 12.20 -6.54 -1.90
CA TRP A 165 11.77 -6.76 -3.28
C TRP A 165 11.57 -8.25 -3.60
N TYR A 166 12.55 -9.08 -3.27
CA TYR A 166 12.42 -10.53 -3.47
C TYR A 166 11.34 -11.15 -2.58
N GLY A 167 11.23 -10.68 -1.34
CA GLY A 167 10.15 -11.08 -0.45
C GLY A 167 8.77 -10.70 -0.99
N PHE A 168 8.62 -9.51 -1.52
CA PHE A 168 7.40 -9.05 -2.19
C PHE A 168 7.04 -9.92 -3.39
N LEU A 169 7.99 -10.14 -4.31
CA LEU A 169 7.75 -10.97 -5.50
C LEU A 169 7.35 -12.40 -5.11
N LEU A 170 8.07 -13.01 -4.17
CA LEU A 170 7.75 -14.35 -3.68
C LEU A 170 6.34 -14.41 -3.08
N SER A 171 6.00 -13.46 -2.22
CA SER A 171 4.68 -13.39 -1.59
C SER A 171 3.57 -13.16 -2.61
N PHE A 172 3.80 -12.29 -3.60
CA PHE A 172 2.86 -12.02 -4.68
C PHE A 172 2.60 -13.27 -5.53
N PHE A 173 3.66 -13.94 -5.99
CA PHE A 173 3.52 -15.17 -6.76
C PHE A 173 2.83 -16.27 -5.95
N LEU A 174 3.21 -16.44 -4.69
CA LEU A 174 2.58 -17.42 -3.81
C LEU A 174 1.08 -17.13 -3.64
N MET A 175 0.71 -15.87 -3.42
CA MET A 175 -0.69 -15.44 -3.32
C MET A 175 -1.46 -15.77 -4.60
N VAL A 176 -0.92 -15.43 -5.77
CA VAL A 176 -1.55 -15.71 -7.06
C VAL A 176 -1.74 -17.22 -7.25
N VAL A 177 -0.70 -18.01 -7.01
CA VAL A 177 -0.76 -19.48 -7.11
C VAL A 177 -1.80 -20.05 -6.16
N LEU A 178 -1.82 -19.61 -4.90
CA LEU A 178 -2.81 -20.08 -3.92
C LEU A 178 -4.24 -19.69 -4.32
N PHE A 179 -4.44 -18.51 -4.90
CA PHE A 179 -5.75 -18.07 -5.39
C PHE A 179 -6.29 -18.99 -6.48
N PHE A 180 -5.43 -19.39 -7.44
CA PHE A 180 -5.84 -20.28 -8.53
C PHE A 180 -5.97 -21.74 -8.11
N LEU A 181 -5.15 -22.20 -7.15
CA LEU A 181 -5.13 -23.60 -6.72
C LEU A 181 -6.11 -23.91 -5.59
N THR A 182 -6.68 -22.90 -4.92
CA THR A 182 -7.62 -23.13 -3.81
C THR A 182 -9.07 -23.20 -4.30
N PRO A 183 -9.72 -24.36 -4.30
CA PRO A 183 -11.13 -24.46 -4.63
C PRO A 183 -11.99 -23.62 -3.68
N THR A 184 -13.07 -23.05 -4.19
CA THR A 184 -14.00 -22.21 -3.41
C THR A 184 -14.50 -22.91 -2.14
N ALA A 185 -14.83 -24.20 -2.23
CA ALA A 185 -15.28 -24.99 -1.07
C ALA A 185 -14.21 -25.07 0.03
N THR A 186 -12.94 -25.25 -0.36
CA THR A 186 -11.81 -25.27 0.58
C THR A 186 -11.60 -23.90 1.21
N PHE A 187 -11.73 -22.83 0.45
CA PHE A 187 -11.64 -21.46 0.95
C PHE A 187 -12.73 -21.20 2.00
N ILE A 188 -13.99 -21.51 1.67
CA ILE A 188 -15.14 -21.34 2.58
C ILE A 188 -14.91 -22.12 3.88
N ALA A 189 -14.52 -23.39 3.78
CA ALA A 189 -14.28 -24.22 4.96
C ALA A 189 -13.17 -23.65 5.87
N ARG A 190 -12.09 -23.15 5.27
CA ARG A 190 -10.99 -22.49 6.04
C ARG A 190 -11.43 -21.19 6.66
N TYR A 191 -12.21 -20.38 5.93
CA TYR A 191 -12.77 -19.15 6.44
C TYR A 191 -13.70 -19.40 7.62
N ASP A 192 -14.63 -20.32 7.51
CA ASP A 192 -15.58 -20.70 8.56
C ASP A 192 -14.89 -21.31 9.78
N HIS A 193 -13.74 -21.94 9.60
CA HIS A 193 -12.91 -22.41 10.71
C HIS A 193 -12.16 -21.26 11.41
N ALA A 194 -11.61 -20.31 10.65
CA ALA A 194 -10.79 -19.23 11.18
C ALA A 194 -11.60 -18.10 11.81
N ALA A 195 -12.73 -17.73 11.23
CA ALA A 195 -13.53 -16.59 11.66
C ALA A 195 -13.99 -16.66 13.13
N PRO A 196 -14.49 -17.79 13.66
CA PRO A 196 -14.82 -17.90 15.07
C PRO A 196 -13.61 -17.71 16.00
N LEU A 197 -12.44 -18.20 15.61
CA LEU A 197 -11.22 -18.11 16.40
C LEU A 197 -10.67 -16.69 16.50
N ILE A 198 -10.86 -15.88 15.44
CA ILE A 198 -10.32 -14.52 15.34
C ILE A 198 -11.31 -13.47 15.86
N SER A 199 -12.56 -13.56 15.47
CA SER A 199 -13.59 -12.54 15.71
C SER A 199 -14.76 -12.99 16.58
N GLY A 200 -14.79 -14.26 17.00
CA GLY A 200 -15.94 -14.83 17.70
C GLY A 200 -17.20 -14.99 16.83
N ALA A 201 -17.03 -14.96 15.51
CA ALA A 201 -18.17 -15.10 14.58
C ALA A 201 -18.86 -16.46 14.73
N ALA A 202 -20.16 -16.52 14.40
CA ALA A 202 -20.91 -17.77 14.39
C ALA A 202 -20.39 -18.74 13.31
N PRO A 203 -20.57 -20.07 13.46
CA PRO A 203 -20.28 -21.02 12.41
C PRO A 203 -21.02 -20.68 11.11
N GLY A 204 -20.37 -20.87 9.95
CA GLY A 204 -20.94 -20.45 8.64
C GLY A 204 -20.81 -18.96 8.37
N ALA A 205 -19.84 -18.31 8.99
CA ALA A 205 -19.58 -16.88 8.90
C ALA A 205 -19.43 -16.36 7.47
N TYR A 206 -18.88 -17.18 6.55
CA TYR A 206 -18.70 -16.79 5.16
C TYR A 206 -20.01 -16.38 4.47
N GLN A 207 -21.09 -17.13 4.69
CA GLN A 207 -22.40 -16.80 4.13
C GLN A 207 -23.00 -15.52 4.71
N GLY A 208 -22.60 -15.15 5.92
CA GLY A 208 -23.01 -13.92 6.59
C GLY A 208 -22.27 -12.65 6.13
N VAL A 209 -21.14 -12.78 5.39
CA VAL A 209 -20.31 -11.64 5.00
C VAL A 209 -21.07 -10.63 4.15
N LEU A 210 -21.73 -11.10 3.08
CA LEU A 210 -22.47 -10.21 2.18
C LEU A 210 -23.70 -9.57 2.85
N PRO A 211 -24.56 -10.32 3.56
CA PRO A 211 -25.65 -9.72 4.34
C PRO A 211 -25.16 -8.68 5.37
N ALA A 212 -24.07 -8.95 6.07
CA ALA A 212 -23.49 -8.03 7.02
C ALA A 212 -22.96 -6.76 6.34
N ALA A 213 -22.32 -6.91 5.18
CA ALA A 213 -21.86 -5.77 4.38
C ALA A 213 -23.03 -4.88 3.92
N ILE A 214 -24.11 -5.50 3.44
CA ILE A 214 -25.34 -4.78 3.04
C ILE A 214 -25.95 -4.04 4.24
N ALA A 215 -26.04 -4.69 5.38
CA ALA A 215 -26.51 -4.06 6.61
C ALA A 215 -25.59 -2.89 7.05
N GLY A 216 -24.30 -2.98 6.75
CA GLY A 216 -23.31 -1.92 6.96
C GLY A 216 -23.29 -0.81 5.90
N GLY A 217 -24.23 -0.83 4.93
CA GLY A 217 -24.38 0.20 3.89
C GLY A 217 -23.75 -0.14 2.54
N PHE A 218 -23.26 -1.37 2.34
CA PHE A 218 -22.80 -1.80 1.02
C PHE A 218 -23.98 -1.98 0.07
N THR A 219 -23.90 -1.36 -1.10
CA THR A 219 -24.88 -1.55 -2.18
C THR A 219 -24.25 -2.42 -3.26
N PRO A 220 -24.78 -3.61 -3.54
CA PRO A 220 -24.29 -4.45 -4.63
C PRO A 220 -24.36 -3.72 -5.98
N ALA A 221 -23.39 -3.98 -6.84
CA ALA A 221 -23.33 -3.39 -8.17
C ALA A 221 -24.60 -3.75 -8.98
N THR A 222 -25.20 -2.75 -9.63
CA THR A 222 -26.33 -2.94 -10.53
C THR A 222 -25.91 -2.97 -11.99
N GLY A 223 -24.75 -2.44 -12.29
CA GLY A 223 -24.14 -2.43 -13.62
C GLY A 223 -22.99 -1.43 -13.71
N VAL A 224 -21.93 -1.80 -14.43
CA VAL A 224 -20.76 -0.92 -14.58
C VAL A 224 -21.09 0.27 -15.49
N THR A 225 -20.82 1.48 -15.00
CA THR A 225 -20.98 2.71 -15.78
C THR A 225 -19.64 3.40 -16.00
N PHE A 226 -19.52 4.13 -17.10
CA PHE A 226 -18.32 4.93 -17.39
C PHE A 226 -18.14 6.07 -16.36
N ALA A 227 -19.23 6.71 -15.98
CA ALA A 227 -19.21 7.79 -14.99
C ALA A 227 -18.68 7.32 -13.64
N SER A 228 -19.18 6.17 -13.13
CA SER A 228 -18.67 5.58 -11.89
C SER A 228 -17.22 5.14 -12.02
N THR A 229 -16.81 4.63 -13.19
CA THR A 229 -15.42 4.25 -13.47
C THR A 229 -14.47 5.46 -13.41
N LEU A 230 -14.88 6.64 -13.86
CA LEU A 230 -14.08 7.85 -13.73
C LEU A 230 -13.84 8.26 -12.27
N LEU A 231 -14.72 7.93 -11.34
CA LEU A 231 -14.52 8.19 -9.91
C LEU A 231 -13.39 7.35 -9.29
N VAL A 232 -12.98 6.27 -9.94
CA VAL A 232 -11.83 5.46 -9.54
C VAL A 232 -10.51 6.10 -9.95
N VAL A 233 -10.49 6.96 -10.96
CA VAL A 233 -9.25 7.59 -11.46
C VAL A 233 -8.49 8.36 -10.39
N PRO A 234 -9.11 9.24 -9.57
CA PRO A 234 -8.43 9.89 -8.45
C PRO A 234 -7.89 8.90 -7.42
N VAL A 235 -8.61 7.79 -7.17
CA VAL A 235 -8.15 6.74 -6.27
C VAL A 235 -6.92 6.03 -6.86
N ALA A 236 -6.94 5.70 -8.14
CA ALA A 236 -5.80 5.11 -8.83
C ALA A 236 -4.59 6.05 -8.85
N LEU A 237 -4.81 7.37 -8.92
CA LEU A 237 -3.76 8.38 -8.90
C LEU A 237 -3.01 8.40 -7.55
N THR A 238 -3.66 8.07 -6.44
CA THR A 238 -2.97 7.96 -5.13
C THR A 238 -1.85 6.94 -5.15
N SER A 239 -1.89 6.00 -6.05
CA SER A 239 -0.90 4.94 -6.23
C SER A 239 0.00 5.23 -7.44
N LEU A 240 -0.58 5.41 -8.62
CA LEU A 240 0.16 5.60 -9.87
C LEU A 240 0.81 6.98 -9.99
N GLY A 241 0.37 7.97 -9.22
CA GLY A 241 0.97 9.31 -9.16
C GLY A 241 2.42 9.33 -8.65
N TRP A 242 2.87 8.26 -7.98
CA TRP A 242 4.24 8.13 -7.48
C TRP A 242 5.28 7.73 -8.54
N VAL A 243 4.91 7.69 -9.78
CA VAL A 243 5.77 7.32 -10.90
C VAL A 243 7.06 8.17 -10.98
N GLY A 244 7.04 9.38 -10.44
CA GLY A 244 8.20 10.29 -10.38
C GLY A 244 9.16 10.08 -9.20
N TYR A 245 8.86 9.20 -8.26
CA TYR A 245 9.53 9.18 -6.96
C TYR A 245 11.03 8.78 -7.02
N ALA A 246 11.42 7.89 -7.94
CA ALA A 246 12.84 7.56 -8.12
C ALA A 246 13.62 8.68 -8.80
N GLN A 247 12.99 9.49 -9.63
CA GLN A 247 13.61 10.63 -10.28
C GLN A 247 13.97 11.76 -9.32
N GLU A 248 13.31 11.83 -8.16
CA GLU A 248 13.65 12.78 -7.10
C GLU A 248 15.04 12.52 -6.50
N GLN A 249 15.57 11.31 -6.69
CA GLN A 249 16.90 10.89 -6.25
C GLN A 249 17.92 10.86 -7.41
N ALA A 250 17.66 11.56 -8.49
CA ALA A 250 18.51 11.53 -9.70
C ALA A 250 19.96 12.02 -9.48
N GLY A 251 20.26 12.63 -8.34
CA GLY A 251 21.62 13.06 -7.95
C GLY A 251 22.44 12.03 -7.18
N GLU A 252 21.84 10.88 -6.79
CA GLU A 252 22.47 9.79 -6.05
C GLU A 252 22.92 8.67 -7.02
#